data_a0b5fa1e5f0b13a093e9a9656243e89a
#
_entry.id   a0b5fa1e5f0b13a093e9a9656243e89a
#
_cell.length_a   1.000
_cell.length_b   1.000
_cell.length_c   1.000
_cell.angle_alpha   90.00
_cell.angle_beta   90.00
_cell.angle_gamma   90.00
#
_symmetry.space_group_name_H-M   'P 1'
#
loop_
_entity.id
_entity.type
_entity.pdbx_description
1 polymer ?
#
loop_
_entity_poly.entity_id
_entity_poly.type
_entity_poly.pdbx_seq_one_letter_code
_entity_poly.pdbx_strand_id
1 'polypeptide(L)'
;MLSACSWFHAKVPRAPDPTVFIVTGAPAGSILFIDDVQKGQAAELHKPQTVSSVEGTHKVEVRFGDSVVFRENVYIKGGERRVVTVLSGLNRE
;
A
#
# COMPACT_ATOMS: atom_id res chain seq x y z
N MET A 1 9.51 3.27 44.36
CA MET A 1 10.15 3.73 43.49
C MET A 1 10.41 3.01 42.25
N LEU A 2 10.75 1.82 42.22
CA LEU A 2 10.86 1.11 41.01
C LEU A 2 9.65 0.95 40.27
N SER A 3 8.58 0.96 40.92
CA SER A 3 7.31 0.85 40.29
C SER A 3 7.06 2.00 39.39
N ALA A 4 7.76 3.06 39.55
CA ALA A 4 7.52 4.17 38.67
C ALA A 4 7.96 3.85 37.28
N CYS A 5 8.95 3.12 37.07
CA CYS A 5 9.36 2.78 35.75
C CYS A 5 8.40 1.87 35.08
N SER A 6 7.92 0.89 35.78
CA SER A 6 6.96 0.04 35.21
C SER A 6 5.73 0.78 34.88
N TRP A 7 5.33 1.67 35.72
CA TRP A 7 4.17 2.45 35.45
C TRP A 7 4.37 3.29 34.22
N PHE A 8 5.54 3.81 34.04
CA PHE A 8 5.81 4.62 32.87
C PHE A 8 5.72 3.78 31.62
N HIS A 9 6.21 2.62 31.62
CA HIS A 9 6.09 1.79 30.45
C HIS A 9 4.65 1.48 30.14
N ALA A 10 3.88 1.26 31.10
CA ALA A 10 2.49 0.96 30.85
C ALA A 10 1.74 2.12 30.31
N LYS A 11 2.21 3.33 30.59
CA LYS A 11 1.50 4.47 30.10
C LYS A 11 1.95 4.95 28.75
N VAL A 12 3.04 4.50 28.26
CA VAL A 12 3.51 4.98 26.98
C VAL A 12 2.64 4.42 25.88
N PRO A 13 1.94 5.26 25.16
CA PRO A 13 1.08 4.78 24.10
C PRO A 13 1.90 4.27 22.95
N ARG A 14 1.42 3.24 22.30
CA ARG A 14 2.05 2.77 21.11
C ARG A 14 1.61 3.58 19.95
N ALA A 15 2.50 3.80 19.03
CA ALA A 15 2.11 4.44 17.78
C ALA A 15 1.15 3.51 17.06
N PRO A 16 0.16 4.04 16.41
CA PRO A 16 -0.75 3.20 15.65
C PRO A 16 0.00 2.49 14.53
N ASP A 17 -0.48 1.35 14.15
CA ASP A 17 0.10 0.63 13.03
C ASP A 17 -0.06 1.44 11.77
N PRO A 18 0.92 1.41 10.91
CA PRO A 18 0.80 2.17 9.67
C PRO A 18 -0.26 1.56 8.77
N THR A 19 -0.94 2.40 8.04
CA THR A 19 -1.91 1.98 7.04
C THR A 19 -1.18 1.99 5.72
N VAL A 20 -1.04 0.84 5.10
CA VAL A 20 -0.23 0.76 3.90
C VAL A 20 -0.84 -0.16 2.87
N PHE A 21 -0.60 0.18 1.60
CA PHE A 21 -0.85 -0.73 0.49
C PHE A 21 0.47 -1.40 0.14
N ILE A 22 0.42 -2.68 -0.12
CA ILE A 22 1.57 -3.41 -0.62
C ILE A 22 1.22 -3.87 -2.02
N VAL A 23 1.84 -3.26 -3.01
CA VAL A 23 1.50 -3.51 -4.40
C VAL A 23 2.54 -4.45 -5.00
N THR A 24 2.08 -5.50 -5.60
CA THR A 24 2.97 -6.50 -6.15
C THR A 24 2.45 -7.01 -7.49
N GLY A 25 3.31 -7.56 -8.29
CA GLY A 25 2.90 -8.19 -9.56
C GLY A 25 2.82 -7.25 -10.74
N ALA A 26 3.19 -6.00 -10.56
CA ALA A 26 3.12 -5.06 -11.66
C ALA A 26 4.25 -5.30 -12.66
N PRO A 27 4.03 -4.99 -13.93
CA PRO A 27 5.10 -5.15 -14.91
C PRO A 27 6.23 -4.16 -14.68
N ALA A 28 7.42 -4.56 -15.04
CA ALA A 28 8.58 -3.69 -14.91
C ALA A 28 8.36 -2.43 -15.73
N GLY A 29 8.71 -1.30 -15.16
CA GLY A 29 8.56 -0.02 -15.86
C GLY A 29 7.21 0.61 -15.73
N SER A 30 6.28 -0.02 -15.02
CA SER A 30 4.98 0.63 -14.83
C SER A 30 5.03 1.62 -13.68
N ILE A 31 4.05 2.49 -13.63
CA ILE A 31 3.98 3.55 -12.64
C ILE A 31 2.72 3.36 -11.80
N LEU A 32 2.87 3.51 -10.51
CA LEU A 32 1.75 3.35 -9.59
C LEU A 32 1.14 4.70 -9.27
N PHE A 33 -0.19 4.77 -9.36
CA PHE A 33 -0.93 5.95 -8.95
C PHE A 33 -1.94 5.56 -7.90
N ILE A 34 -2.06 6.35 -6.86
CA ILE A 34 -3.11 6.17 -5.87
C ILE A 34 -3.86 7.49 -5.78
N ASP A 35 -5.15 7.44 -6.05
CA ASP A 35 -6.03 8.62 -6.08
C ASP A 35 -5.47 9.66 -7.05
N ASP A 36 -4.97 9.19 -8.18
CA ASP A 36 -4.42 10.03 -9.25
C ASP A 36 -3.11 10.73 -8.87
N VAL A 37 -2.49 10.29 -7.79
CA VAL A 37 -1.20 10.84 -7.39
C VAL A 37 -0.14 9.80 -7.69
N GLN A 38 0.87 10.20 -8.43
CA GLN A 38 1.94 9.28 -8.80
C GLN A 38 2.76 8.91 -7.57
N LYS A 39 2.91 7.63 -7.34
CA LYS A 39 3.66 7.14 -6.20
C LYS A 39 4.99 6.53 -6.59
N GLY A 40 5.33 6.53 -7.84
CA GLY A 40 6.61 6.01 -8.31
C GLY A 40 6.42 4.74 -9.09
N GLN A 41 7.48 4.02 -9.29
CA GLN A 41 7.41 2.79 -10.07
C GLN A 41 6.63 1.74 -9.33
N ALA A 42 5.75 1.07 -10.02
CA ALA A 42 5.00 -0.01 -9.41
C ALA A 42 5.93 -1.19 -9.20
N ALA A 43 5.63 -1.95 -8.19
CA ALA A 43 6.47 -3.05 -7.82
C ALA A 43 6.26 -4.25 -8.71
N GLU A 44 7.32 -4.90 -9.01
CA GLU A 44 7.26 -6.17 -9.69
C GLU A 44 6.96 -7.25 -8.67
N LEU A 45 6.72 -8.43 -9.16
CA LEU A 45 6.34 -9.53 -8.29
C LEU A 45 7.36 -9.79 -7.19
N HIS A 46 8.60 -9.63 -7.47
CA HIS A 46 9.65 -9.92 -6.50
C HIS A 46 10.00 -8.75 -5.62
N LYS A 47 9.46 -7.60 -5.89
CA LYS A 47 9.82 -6.39 -5.14
C LYS A 47 8.57 -5.60 -4.81
N PRO A 48 7.82 -6.07 -3.84
CA PRO A 48 6.57 -5.37 -3.52
C PRO A 48 6.86 -3.96 -3.07
N GLN A 49 6.03 -3.07 -3.52
CA GLN A 49 6.14 -1.67 -3.15
C GLN A 49 5.17 -1.36 -2.01
N THR A 50 5.68 -0.75 -0.96
CA THR A 50 4.85 -0.37 0.17
C THR A 50 4.56 1.12 0.11
N VAL A 51 3.30 1.46 0.15
CA VAL A 51 2.87 2.85 0.03
C VAL A 51 2.01 3.21 1.22
N SER A 52 2.37 4.25 1.93
CA SER A 52 1.56 4.73 3.05
C SER A 52 0.26 5.30 2.56
N SER A 53 -0.77 5.10 3.33
CA SER A 53 -2.09 5.59 2.96
C SER A 53 -2.87 5.92 4.22
N VAL A 54 -4.10 6.35 4.03
CA VAL A 54 -5.01 6.61 5.15
C VAL A 54 -6.25 5.76 4.95
N GLU A 55 -6.97 5.58 6.01
CA GLU A 55 -8.20 4.80 5.95
C GLU A 55 -9.15 5.36 4.91
N GLY A 56 -9.82 4.52 4.19
CA GLY A 56 -10.83 4.92 3.21
C GLY A 56 -10.71 4.13 1.93
N THR A 57 -11.52 4.52 0.96
CA THR A 57 -11.48 3.91 -0.35
C THR A 57 -10.54 4.69 -1.24
N HIS A 58 -9.62 3.99 -1.86
CA HIS A 58 -8.62 4.63 -2.72
C HIS A 58 -8.61 3.95 -4.08
N LYS A 59 -8.37 4.74 -5.11
CA LYS A 59 -8.26 4.20 -6.44
C LYS A 59 -6.80 3.83 -6.67
N VAL A 60 -6.54 2.56 -6.86
CA VAL A 60 -5.20 2.07 -7.12
C VAL A 60 -5.10 1.80 -8.61
N GLU A 61 -4.15 2.45 -9.24
CA GLU A 61 -4.03 2.37 -10.67
C GLU A 61 -2.57 2.14 -11.04
N VAL A 62 -2.34 1.27 -11.99
CA VAL A 62 -0.99 1.02 -12.51
C VAL A 62 -1.02 1.30 -13.99
N ARG A 63 -0.10 2.13 -14.44
CA ARG A 63 -0.01 2.50 -15.84
C ARG A 63 1.32 2.06 -16.42
N PHE A 64 1.27 1.56 -17.61
CA PHE A 64 2.46 1.18 -18.32
C PHE A 64 2.45 1.93 -19.64
N GLY A 65 3.40 2.85 -19.84
CA GLY A 65 3.36 3.72 -20.99
C GLY A 65 2.11 4.55 -20.93
N ASP A 66 1.33 4.52 -21.96
CA ASP A 66 0.10 5.28 -22.03
C ASP A 66 -1.11 4.45 -21.66
N SER A 67 -0.91 3.23 -21.21
CA SER A 67 -2.02 2.34 -20.96
C SER A 67 -2.22 2.09 -19.48
N VAL A 68 -3.47 1.99 -19.07
CA VAL A 68 -3.79 1.59 -17.71
C VAL A 68 -3.86 0.07 -17.71
N VAL A 69 -2.97 -0.57 -16.97
CA VAL A 69 -2.96 -2.03 -16.95
C VAL A 69 -3.70 -2.59 -15.75
N PHE A 70 -3.98 -1.75 -14.76
CA PHE A 70 -4.71 -2.19 -13.58
C PHE A 70 -5.38 -0.98 -12.95
N ARG A 71 -6.61 -1.13 -12.54
CA ARG A 71 -7.33 -0.07 -11.83
C ARG A 71 -8.38 -0.72 -10.95
N GLU A 72 -8.36 -0.37 -9.69
CA GLU A 72 -9.32 -0.92 -8.77
C GLU A 72 -9.53 0.02 -7.60
N ASN A 73 -10.76 0.12 -7.12
CA ASN A 73 -11.04 0.88 -5.92
C ASN A 73 -10.92 -0.09 -4.75
N VAL A 74 -10.06 0.25 -3.81
CA VAL A 74 -9.74 -0.64 -2.70
C VAL A 74 -10.00 0.08 -1.40
N TYR A 75 -10.78 -0.52 -0.53
CA TYR A 75 -11.01 0.04 0.79
C TYR A 75 -9.95 -0.50 1.74
N ILE A 76 -9.36 0.38 2.53
CA ILE A 76 -8.37 -0.02 3.51
C ILE A 76 -8.75 0.56 4.85
N LYS A 77 -8.62 -0.22 5.90
CA LYS A 77 -8.90 0.23 7.25
C LYS A 77 -7.67 0.84 7.86
N GLY A 78 -7.86 1.67 8.86
CA GLY A 78 -6.73 2.24 9.58
C GLY A 78 -5.90 1.13 10.21
N GLY A 79 -4.60 1.17 9.98
CA GLY A 79 -3.70 0.16 10.50
C GLY A 79 -3.62 -1.11 9.68
N GLU A 80 -4.33 -1.16 8.58
CA GLU A 80 -4.35 -2.36 7.76
C GLU A 80 -3.19 -2.38 6.77
N ARG A 81 -2.70 -3.56 6.48
CA ARG A 81 -1.72 -3.75 5.42
C ARG A 81 -2.44 -4.51 4.33
N ARG A 82 -2.83 -3.82 3.28
CA ARG A 82 -3.60 -4.42 2.22
C ARG A 82 -2.68 -4.77 1.05
N VAL A 83 -2.65 -6.03 0.68
CA VAL A 83 -1.85 -6.47 -0.45
C VAL A 83 -2.70 -6.36 -1.71
N VAL A 84 -2.18 -5.63 -2.69
CA VAL A 84 -2.84 -5.48 -3.97
C VAL A 84 -1.99 -6.19 -4.99
N THR A 85 -2.53 -7.23 -5.57
CA THR A 85 -1.82 -7.99 -6.59
C THR A 85 -2.27 -7.52 -7.94
N VAL A 86 -1.34 -7.01 -8.72
CA VAL A 86 -1.64 -6.53 -10.05
C VAL A 86 -1.53 -7.70 -11.01
N LEU A 87 -2.64 -7.99 -11.64
CA LEU A 87 -2.63 -9.03 -12.62
C LEU A 87 -2.58 -8.35 -13.96
N SER A 88 -1.40 -8.05 -14.43
CA SER A 88 -1.32 -7.31 -15.66
C SER A 88 -1.89 -8.13 -16.75
N GLY A 89 -2.39 -7.47 -17.66
CA GLY A 89 -3.17 -7.98 -18.70
C GLY A 89 -2.90 -9.33 -19.23
N LEU A 90 -1.93 -9.94 -18.79
CA LEU A 90 -1.69 -11.17 -19.32
C LEU A 90 -2.72 -12.14 -19.02
N ASN A 91 -3.47 -11.88 -18.14
CA ASN A 91 -4.49 -12.75 -17.92
C ASN A 91 -5.66 -12.40 -18.53
N ARG A 92 -5.70 -11.86 -19.34
CA ARG A 92 -6.80 -11.55 -19.83
C ARG A 92 -7.12 -12.19 -20.69
N GLU A 93 -6.97 -12.80 -20.75
CA GLU A 93 -7.26 -13.50 -21.30
C GLU A 93 -7.72 -13.69 -21.48
#